data_f61032eeaf447f46f70da14aa43571e9
#
_entry.id   f61032eeaf447f46f70da14aa43571e9
#
_cell.length_a   1.000
_cell.length_b   1.000
_cell.length_c   1.000
_cell.angle_alpha   90.00
_cell.angle_beta   90.00
_cell.angle_gamma   90.00
#
_symmetry.space_group_name_H-M   'P 1'
#
loop_
_entity.id
_entity.type
_entity.pdbx_description
1 polymer ?
#
loop_
_entity_poly.entity_id
_entity_poly.type
_entity_poly.pdbx_seq_one_letter_code
_entity_poly.pdbx_strand_id
1 'polypeptide(L)'
;MVFSNIKSRSGQKMAIITSFFKDEAYGLLGPQMAATVIEDNTPYDCIVIAVTREAGRTSIKKALVDYFGKERPIIGFSALSGREDLFSLALELKAEGAITILAGPQANVDFVGEQGWQNHPHRFKGLSANFNFGLHGPAEQVIPLLNNLDEDDRSEIPGLLYVDQDGTVNQNTPKDWDEKYLRKVRWDNIYILKRDAIALLNINMGQVLQHIGCPYAARTRATEIDYPVSIESRQAESIKLQLRGCSFCDVAVDKGFYGKLDMETVIDQIRCLPQAQDGRKIPFELINENPLPNLPDLLREVHKQGLKLSQINLTLRADWFISGLQHLRQALPAAAAAGIYVLLSSIGFESFDDTILRNLNKGISVEKNIQAIRLMRQLKEEFPNQIGYSTKEGANHGFIHPTAWDSKETEANIQKTIYLYGLQNDILPPHSTPLIIHHASGLGDWIREIEHREQLWFKRFGSIIGWWESPHHL
;
A
#
# COMPACT_ATOMS: atom_id res chain seq x y z
N MET A 1 8.07 31.24 -14.20
CA MET A 1 8.47 31.57 -12.82
C MET A 1 7.65 30.76 -11.83
N VAL A 2 7.85 29.43 -11.73
CA VAL A 2 7.07 28.55 -10.85
C VAL A 2 7.96 27.72 -9.90
N PHE A 3 9.29 27.77 -10.09
CA PHE A 3 10.24 27.00 -9.26
C PHE A 3 10.78 27.77 -8.04
N SER A 4 10.22 28.95 -7.67
CA SER A 4 10.74 29.80 -6.61
C SER A 4 10.63 29.25 -5.18
N ASN A 5 10.02 28.06 -4.98
CA ASN A 5 9.83 27.45 -3.66
C ASN A 5 10.41 26.04 -3.48
N ILE A 6 11.08 25.46 -4.48
CA ILE A 6 11.87 24.27 -4.24
C ILE A 6 13.14 24.75 -3.54
N LYS A 7 13.32 24.41 -2.26
CA LYS A 7 14.58 24.63 -1.54
C LYS A 7 15.65 23.74 -2.18
N SER A 8 16.30 24.24 -3.24
CA SER A 8 17.46 23.57 -3.83
C SER A 8 18.58 23.56 -2.80
N ARG A 9 18.90 22.38 -2.30
CA ARG A 9 20.24 22.12 -1.77
C ARG A 9 21.18 22.05 -2.98
N SER A 10 22.45 22.35 -2.82
CA SER A 10 23.46 22.36 -3.91
C SER A 10 23.83 20.95 -4.43
N GLY A 11 22.99 19.95 -4.26
CA GLY A 11 23.21 18.55 -4.63
C GLY A 11 22.74 18.22 -6.03
N GLN A 12 23.12 17.03 -6.52
CA GLN A 12 22.60 16.44 -7.75
C GLN A 12 21.11 16.09 -7.55
N LYS A 13 20.31 16.23 -8.58
CA LYS A 13 18.87 16.04 -8.47
C LYS A 13 18.45 14.60 -8.71
N MET A 14 17.45 14.15 -7.93
CA MET A 14 16.75 12.89 -8.11
C MET A 14 15.25 13.10 -7.90
N ALA A 15 14.41 12.29 -8.55
CA ALA A 15 12.96 12.29 -8.34
C ALA A 15 12.45 10.87 -8.13
N ILE A 16 11.44 10.71 -7.26
CA ILE A 16 10.68 9.47 -7.13
C ILE A 16 9.27 9.73 -7.65
N ILE A 17 8.89 9.07 -8.74
CA ILE A 17 7.53 9.11 -9.27
C ILE A 17 6.68 8.06 -8.56
N THR A 18 5.51 8.46 -8.08
CA THR A 18 4.59 7.56 -7.38
C THR A 18 3.14 7.78 -7.80
N SER A 19 2.33 6.74 -7.64
CA SER A 19 0.89 6.79 -7.90
C SER A 19 0.18 7.63 -6.84
N PHE A 20 -0.79 8.43 -7.25
CA PHE A 20 -1.61 9.24 -6.35
C PHE A 20 -3.06 9.28 -6.81
N PHE A 21 -3.99 9.54 -5.89
CA PHE A 21 -5.41 9.71 -6.20
C PHE A 21 -5.74 11.18 -6.37
N LYS A 22 -6.65 11.46 -7.31
CA LYS A 22 -7.09 12.82 -7.58
C LYS A 22 -7.79 13.44 -6.36
N ASP A 23 -7.55 14.73 -6.14
CA ASP A 23 -8.16 15.54 -5.07
C ASP A 23 -7.82 15.10 -3.64
N GLU A 24 -6.86 14.20 -3.48
CA GLU A 24 -6.34 13.78 -2.17
C GLU A 24 -5.18 14.68 -1.71
N ALA A 25 -4.94 14.72 -0.39
CA ALA A 25 -3.90 15.54 0.23
C ALA A 25 -3.19 14.84 1.39
N TYR A 26 -2.95 13.53 1.27
CA TYR A 26 -2.20 12.77 2.27
C TYR A 26 -0.74 12.56 1.88
N GLY A 27 0.09 12.34 2.88
CA GLY A 27 1.49 11.97 2.68
C GLY A 27 1.64 10.49 2.34
N LEU A 28 2.70 10.17 1.61
CA LEU A 28 3.05 8.80 1.19
C LEU A 28 4.31 8.34 1.92
N LEU A 29 4.15 7.59 3.01
CA LEU A 29 5.26 7.21 3.89
C LEU A 29 6.44 6.57 3.13
N GLY A 30 6.18 5.55 2.32
CA GLY A 30 7.24 4.81 1.62
C GLY A 30 8.11 5.69 0.72
N PRO A 31 7.55 6.36 -0.30
CA PRO A 31 8.30 7.24 -1.19
C PRO A 31 8.96 8.41 -0.48
N GLN A 32 8.30 9.05 0.51
CA GLN A 32 8.86 10.21 1.23
C GLN A 32 9.97 9.81 2.20
N MET A 33 9.85 8.63 2.81
CA MET A 33 10.92 8.04 3.62
C MET A 33 12.13 7.69 2.74
N ALA A 34 11.93 7.06 1.58
CA ALA A 34 13.00 6.76 0.65
C ALA A 34 13.72 8.03 0.18
N ALA A 35 12.98 9.08 -0.18
CA ALA A 35 13.56 10.37 -0.53
C ALA A 35 14.35 10.98 0.64
N THR A 36 13.84 10.86 1.87
CA THR A 36 14.55 11.34 3.08
C THR A 36 15.86 10.58 3.31
N VAL A 37 15.83 9.25 3.17
CA VAL A 37 17.02 8.40 3.29
C VAL A 37 18.08 8.76 2.24
N ILE A 38 17.66 8.99 1.00
CA ILE A 38 18.54 9.44 -0.09
C ILE A 38 19.20 10.77 0.26
N GLU A 39 18.42 11.78 0.62
CA GLU A 39 18.92 13.12 0.94
C GLU A 39 19.87 13.17 2.14
N ASP A 40 19.62 12.33 3.15
CA ASP A 40 20.44 12.32 4.37
C ASP A 40 21.76 11.53 4.21
N ASN A 41 21.85 10.62 3.23
CA ASN A 41 22.98 9.67 3.12
C ASN A 41 23.70 9.69 1.77
N THR A 42 23.27 10.53 0.84
CA THR A 42 23.87 10.66 -0.50
C THR A 42 23.96 12.14 -0.90
N PRO A 43 24.73 12.49 -1.93
CA PRO A 43 24.79 13.88 -2.43
C PRO A 43 23.53 14.30 -3.22
N TYR A 44 22.50 13.47 -3.32
CA TYR A 44 21.31 13.75 -4.12
C TYR A 44 20.27 14.54 -3.33
N ASP A 45 19.68 15.55 -3.99
CA ASP A 45 18.47 16.26 -3.56
C ASP A 45 17.25 15.55 -4.18
N CYS A 46 16.48 14.85 -3.36
CA CYS A 46 15.45 13.93 -3.82
C CYS A 46 14.05 14.42 -3.50
N ILE A 47 13.20 14.54 -4.52
CA ILE A 47 11.78 14.89 -4.37
C ILE A 47 10.86 13.72 -4.75
N VAL A 48 9.66 13.71 -4.19
CA VAL A 48 8.58 12.78 -4.57
C VAL A 48 7.59 13.52 -5.47
N ILE A 49 7.32 12.97 -6.64
CA ILE A 49 6.31 13.49 -7.57
C ILE A 49 5.11 12.54 -7.58
N ALA A 50 4.02 12.99 -6.96
CA ALA A 50 2.76 12.27 -6.90
C ALA A 50 1.96 12.48 -8.20
N VAL A 51 1.66 11.37 -8.90
CA VAL A 51 1.07 11.39 -10.24
C VAL A 51 -0.28 10.71 -10.22
N THR A 52 -1.34 11.44 -10.57
CA THR A 52 -2.68 10.87 -10.73
C THR A 52 -2.80 10.15 -12.07
N ARG A 53 -3.86 9.36 -12.24
CA ARG A 53 -4.10 8.60 -13.47
C ARG A 53 -4.42 9.50 -14.68
N GLU A 54 -4.97 10.69 -14.42
CA GLU A 54 -5.33 11.69 -15.44
C GLU A 54 -4.14 12.51 -15.94
N ALA A 55 -3.00 12.41 -15.25
CA ALA A 55 -1.79 13.14 -15.65
C ALA A 55 -1.24 12.59 -16.96
N GLY A 56 -1.21 13.42 -17.99
CA GLY A 56 -0.66 13.05 -19.29
C GLY A 56 0.85 12.89 -19.25
N ARG A 57 1.39 11.84 -19.92
CA ARG A 57 2.85 11.58 -20.00
C ARG A 57 3.65 12.79 -20.48
N THR A 58 3.15 13.52 -21.46
CA THR A 58 3.80 14.75 -21.97
C THR A 58 3.97 15.80 -20.88
N SER A 59 2.96 16.02 -20.06
CA SER A 59 3.03 16.98 -18.94
C SER A 59 4.01 16.53 -17.87
N ILE A 60 4.07 15.23 -17.57
CA ILE A 60 5.04 14.67 -16.62
C ILE A 60 6.46 14.88 -17.15
N LYS A 61 6.73 14.53 -18.41
CA LYS A 61 8.05 14.71 -19.05
C LYS A 61 8.50 16.17 -19.04
N LYS A 62 7.60 17.09 -19.37
CA LYS A 62 7.88 18.53 -19.33
C LYS A 62 8.27 18.98 -17.91
N ALA A 63 7.50 18.57 -16.91
CA ALA A 63 7.81 18.90 -15.52
C ALA A 63 9.16 18.32 -15.06
N LEU A 64 9.52 17.11 -15.51
CA LEU A 64 10.84 16.52 -15.25
C LEU A 64 11.97 17.28 -15.94
N VAL A 65 11.82 17.65 -17.21
CA VAL A 65 12.78 18.48 -17.93
C VAL A 65 13.03 19.81 -17.20
N ASP A 66 11.94 20.45 -16.78
CA ASP A 66 12.04 21.71 -16.03
C ASP A 66 12.73 21.52 -14.66
N TYR A 67 12.48 20.39 -13.98
CA TYR A 67 13.11 20.08 -12.69
C TYR A 67 14.60 19.76 -12.83
N PHE A 68 14.98 18.84 -13.72
CA PHE A 68 16.37 18.40 -13.89
C PHE A 68 17.25 19.42 -14.63
N GLY A 69 16.66 20.20 -15.56
CA GLY A 69 17.38 21.16 -16.38
C GLY A 69 18.40 20.47 -17.30
N LYS A 70 19.70 20.67 -17.04
CA LYS A 70 20.80 20.05 -17.81
C LYS A 70 21.38 18.78 -17.15
N GLU A 71 20.94 18.44 -15.96
CA GLU A 71 21.41 17.24 -15.25
C GLU A 71 20.82 15.98 -15.89
N ARG A 72 21.61 14.89 -15.88
CA ARG A 72 21.10 13.58 -16.29
C ARG A 72 20.04 13.12 -15.30
N PRO A 73 18.80 12.83 -15.71
CA PRO A 73 17.76 12.44 -14.79
C PRO A 73 18.03 11.08 -14.14
N ILE A 74 17.89 11.01 -12.81
CA ILE A 74 17.82 9.76 -12.03
C ILE A 74 16.42 9.70 -11.44
N ILE A 75 15.64 8.69 -11.84
CA ILE A 75 14.22 8.64 -11.54
C ILE A 75 13.86 7.28 -10.93
N GLY A 76 13.47 7.29 -9.66
CA GLY A 76 12.84 6.17 -8.98
C GLY A 76 11.36 6.08 -9.32
N PHE A 77 10.83 4.86 -9.38
CA PHE A 77 9.41 4.58 -9.56
C PHE A 77 8.91 3.72 -8.40
N SER A 78 7.93 4.22 -7.68
CA SER A 78 7.21 3.49 -6.63
C SER A 78 5.72 3.49 -7.00
N ALA A 79 5.35 2.58 -7.89
CA ALA A 79 4.00 2.53 -8.46
C ALA A 79 3.14 1.45 -7.78
N LEU A 80 1.83 1.70 -7.71
CA LEU A 80 0.85 0.67 -7.39
C LEU A 80 0.64 -0.25 -8.60
N SER A 81 0.12 -1.44 -8.35
CA SER A 81 -0.32 -2.37 -9.39
C SER A 81 -1.31 -1.71 -10.37
N GLY A 82 -1.25 -2.08 -11.63
CA GLY A 82 -2.15 -1.54 -12.66
C GLY A 82 -1.80 -0.14 -13.18
N ARG A 83 -0.62 0.40 -12.86
CA ARG A 83 -0.10 1.67 -13.37
C ARG A 83 0.88 1.46 -14.54
N GLU A 84 0.43 0.77 -15.60
CA GLU A 84 1.18 0.55 -16.83
C GLU A 84 1.62 1.86 -17.52
N ASP A 85 0.84 2.92 -17.34
CA ASP A 85 1.17 4.25 -17.83
C ASP A 85 2.52 4.75 -17.28
N LEU A 86 2.84 4.44 -16.02
CA LEU A 86 4.14 4.80 -15.42
C LEU A 86 5.28 3.90 -15.91
N PHE A 87 5.01 2.63 -16.22
CA PHE A 87 6.01 1.76 -16.83
C PHE A 87 6.33 2.18 -18.25
N SER A 88 5.31 2.57 -19.02
CA SER A 88 5.50 3.17 -20.36
C SER A 88 6.29 4.47 -20.28
N LEU A 89 6.02 5.32 -19.29
CA LEU A 89 6.80 6.53 -19.05
C LEU A 89 8.28 6.20 -18.73
N ALA A 90 8.52 5.20 -17.89
CA ALA A 90 9.88 4.77 -17.56
C ALA A 90 10.67 4.31 -18.79
N LEU A 91 10.03 3.55 -19.70
CA LEU A 91 10.60 3.12 -20.97
C LEU A 91 11.02 4.33 -21.84
N GLU A 92 10.15 5.31 -21.99
CA GLU A 92 10.44 6.53 -22.76
C GLU A 92 11.62 7.31 -22.17
N LEU A 93 11.60 7.53 -20.85
CA LEU A 93 12.64 8.26 -20.13
C LEU A 93 14.00 7.54 -20.20
N LYS A 94 14.01 6.22 -20.08
CA LYS A 94 15.22 5.41 -20.26
C LYS A 94 15.78 5.55 -21.67
N ALA A 95 14.93 5.49 -22.70
CA ALA A 95 15.34 5.69 -24.10
C ALA A 95 15.93 7.10 -24.34
N GLU A 96 15.51 8.10 -23.55
CA GLU A 96 16.03 9.46 -23.56
C GLU A 96 17.30 9.66 -22.70
N GLY A 97 17.83 8.59 -22.13
CA GLY A 97 19.11 8.58 -21.39
C GLY A 97 18.98 8.78 -19.88
N ALA A 98 17.76 8.81 -19.31
CA ALA A 98 17.58 8.80 -17.87
C ALA A 98 17.99 7.45 -17.25
N ILE A 99 18.41 7.48 -15.98
CA ILE A 99 18.55 6.28 -15.15
C ILE A 99 17.20 6.04 -14.47
N THR A 100 16.58 4.89 -14.74
CA THR A 100 15.28 4.51 -14.18
C THR A 100 15.42 3.35 -13.20
N ILE A 101 14.84 3.49 -12.01
CA ILE A 101 14.93 2.53 -10.90
C ILE A 101 13.52 2.15 -10.46
N LEU A 102 13.15 0.88 -10.56
CA LEU A 102 11.90 0.38 -9.99
C LEU A 102 12.12 0.00 -8.53
N ALA A 103 11.30 0.54 -7.63
CA ALA A 103 11.32 0.19 -6.21
C ALA A 103 9.90 0.12 -5.62
N GLY A 104 9.79 -0.22 -4.34
CA GLY A 104 8.51 -0.35 -3.66
C GLY A 104 7.74 -1.61 -4.05
N PRO A 105 6.40 -1.62 -3.91
CA PRO A 105 5.59 -2.83 -3.98
C PRO A 105 5.74 -3.63 -5.27
N GLN A 106 6.03 -2.99 -6.39
CA GLN A 106 6.12 -3.65 -7.68
C GLN A 106 7.50 -4.27 -8.00
N ALA A 107 8.54 -3.94 -7.23
CA ALA A 107 9.89 -4.46 -7.49
C ALA A 107 10.03 -5.97 -7.25
N ASN A 108 9.23 -6.54 -6.36
CA ASN A 108 9.26 -7.96 -5.97
C ASN A 108 8.12 -8.79 -6.53
N VAL A 109 7.16 -8.16 -7.17
CA VAL A 109 5.94 -8.85 -7.63
C VAL A 109 6.21 -9.54 -8.96
N ASP A 110 5.57 -10.65 -9.26
CA ASP A 110 5.59 -11.27 -10.58
C ASP A 110 5.15 -10.29 -11.66
N PHE A 111 5.83 -10.28 -12.79
CA PHE A 111 5.41 -9.50 -13.96
C PHE A 111 4.44 -10.26 -14.87
N VAL A 112 3.83 -11.32 -14.38
CA VAL A 112 2.77 -12.06 -15.08
C VAL A 112 1.67 -11.08 -15.52
N GLY A 113 1.34 -11.10 -16.80
CA GLY A 113 0.39 -10.16 -17.40
C GLY A 113 1.03 -8.96 -18.10
N GLU A 114 2.30 -8.67 -17.87
CA GLU A 114 3.05 -7.69 -18.67
C GLU A 114 3.46 -8.29 -20.02
N GLN A 115 3.70 -7.44 -20.97
CA GLN A 115 4.01 -7.88 -22.35
C GLN A 115 5.25 -8.79 -22.38
N GLY A 116 5.09 -10.01 -22.92
CA GLY A 116 6.18 -10.94 -23.14
C GLY A 116 6.65 -11.72 -21.89
N TRP A 117 5.94 -11.65 -20.77
CA TRP A 117 6.33 -12.32 -19.53
C TRP A 117 6.61 -13.84 -19.68
N GLN A 118 5.85 -14.53 -20.53
CA GLN A 118 6.03 -15.98 -20.77
C GLN A 118 7.39 -16.31 -21.37
N ASN A 119 8.03 -15.35 -22.04
CA ASN A 119 9.32 -15.54 -22.72
C ASN A 119 10.52 -15.27 -21.79
N HIS A 120 10.26 -14.90 -20.54
CA HIS A 120 11.31 -14.51 -19.60
C HIS A 120 11.36 -15.44 -18.38
N PRO A 121 12.54 -16.01 -18.07
CA PRO A 121 12.71 -16.92 -16.93
C PRO A 121 12.67 -16.20 -15.57
N HIS A 122 12.78 -14.87 -15.58
CA HIS A 122 12.77 -14.05 -14.39
C HIS A 122 11.95 -12.80 -14.64
N ARG A 123 11.18 -12.41 -13.63
CA ARG A 123 10.32 -11.23 -13.68
C ARG A 123 11.02 -9.96 -14.18
N PHE A 124 12.16 -9.61 -13.58
CA PHE A 124 12.90 -8.42 -13.95
C PHE A 124 13.39 -8.45 -15.41
N LYS A 125 13.53 -9.63 -16.01
CA LYS A 125 13.88 -9.74 -17.44
C LYS A 125 12.85 -9.04 -18.33
N GLY A 126 11.56 -9.18 -18.04
CA GLY A 126 10.49 -8.46 -18.74
C GLY A 126 10.53 -6.95 -18.45
N LEU A 127 10.81 -6.55 -17.22
CA LEU A 127 10.86 -5.16 -16.80
C LEU A 127 12.16 -4.43 -17.15
N SER A 128 13.22 -5.15 -17.53
CA SER A 128 14.52 -4.56 -17.87
C SER A 128 14.49 -3.66 -19.12
N ALA A 129 13.45 -3.76 -19.93
CA ALA A 129 13.22 -2.79 -21.01
C ALA A 129 12.90 -1.40 -20.45
N ASN A 130 12.11 -1.34 -19.38
CA ASN A 130 11.60 -0.10 -18.79
C ASN A 130 12.56 0.48 -17.75
N PHE A 131 13.29 -0.37 -17.01
CA PHE A 131 14.13 0.05 -15.89
C PHE A 131 15.58 -0.39 -16.07
N ASN A 132 16.51 0.48 -15.67
CA ASN A 132 17.91 0.10 -15.56
C ASN A 132 18.13 -0.85 -14.39
N PHE A 133 17.44 -0.56 -13.28
CA PHE A 133 17.57 -1.29 -12.02
C PHE A 133 16.22 -1.54 -11.37
N GLY A 134 16.14 -2.63 -10.61
CA GLY A 134 15.10 -2.85 -9.62
C GLY A 134 15.74 -2.90 -8.22
N LEU A 135 15.06 -2.39 -7.20
CA LEU A 135 15.46 -2.51 -5.81
C LEU A 135 14.32 -3.11 -4.99
N HIS A 136 14.62 -4.18 -4.30
CA HIS A 136 13.65 -4.82 -3.43
C HIS A 136 14.18 -4.95 -2.00
N GLY A 137 13.31 -4.70 -1.02
CA GLY A 137 13.64 -4.62 0.40
C GLY A 137 13.63 -3.20 0.95
N PRO A 138 14.35 -2.95 2.04
CA PRO A 138 14.40 -1.66 2.72
C PRO A 138 14.94 -0.51 1.84
N ALA A 139 14.42 0.70 2.08
CA ALA A 139 14.75 1.88 1.27
C ALA A 139 16.24 2.25 1.32
N GLU A 140 16.94 2.00 2.42
CA GLU A 140 18.35 2.30 2.59
C GLU A 140 19.28 1.54 1.64
N GLN A 141 18.79 0.47 1.02
CA GLN A 141 19.54 -0.28 0.01
C GLN A 141 19.77 0.50 -1.28
N VAL A 142 19.08 1.63 -1.47
CA VAL A 142 19.34 2.55 -2.57
C VAL A 142 20.69 3.29 -2.41
N ILE A 143 21.18 3.47 -1.18
CA ILE A 143 22.39 4.24 -0.89
C ILE A 143 23.62 3.68 -1.63
N PRO A 144 23.99 2.38 -1.48
CA PRO A 144 25.11 1.84 -2.23
C PRO A 144 24.91 1.86 -3.75
N LEU A 145 23.69 1.72 -4.25
CA LEU A 145 23.43 1.87 -5.69
C LEU A 145 23.75 3.29 -6.18
N LEU A 146 23.25 4.32 -5.47
CA LEU A 146 23.45 5.71 -5.88
C LEU A 146 24.91 6.16 -5.76
N ASN A 147 25.66 5.60 -4.81
CA ASN A 147 27.10 5.90 -4.64
C ASN A 147 27.97 5.21 -5.70
N ASN A 148 27.46 4.16 -6.38
CA ASN A 148 28.23 3.33 -7.32
C ASN A 148 27.53 3.20 -8.68
N LEU A 149 26.79 4.24 -9.12
CA LEU A 149 26.01 4.19 -10.37
C LEU A 149 26.87 3.94 -11.61
N ASP A 150 28.11 4.43 -11.61
CA ASP A 150 29.04 4.33 -12.74
C ASP A 150 29.97 3.09 -12.64
N GLU A 151 29.85 2.29 -11.58
CA GLU A 151 30.63 1.07 -11.41
C GLU A 151 29.99 -0.12 -12.12
N ASP A 152 30.82 -1.00 -12.70
CA ASP A 152 30.36 -2.19 -13.39
C ASP A 152 30.02 -3.35 -12.43
N ASP A 153 30.78 -3.48 -11.32
CA ASP A 153 30.53 -4.50 -10.31
C ASP A 153 29.40 -4.06 -9.36
N ARG A 154 28.29 -4.76 -9.45
CA ARG A 154 27.08 -4.51 -8.66
C ARG A 154 26.69 -5.67 -7.75
N SER A 155 27.56 -6.68 -7.65
CA SER A 155 27.27 -7.92 -6.91
C SER A 155 27.02 -7.72 -5.42
N GLU A 156 27.66 -6.69 -4.82
CA GLU A 156 27.58 -6.38 -3.39
C GLU A 156 26.43 -5.40 -3.02
N ILE A 157 25.66 -4.89 -4.01
CA ILE A 157 24.57 -3.97 -3.73
C ILE A 157 23.32 -4.76 -3.28
N PRO A 158 22.90 -4.65 -2.00
CA PRO A 158 21.82 -5.47 -1.49
C PRO A 158 20.48 -5.22 -2.17
N GLY A 159 19.70 -6.26 -2.43
CA GLY A 159 18.37 -6.18 -3.02
C GLY A 159 18.34 -5.67 -4.46
N LEU A 160 19.49 -5.50 -5.10
CA LEU A 160 19.55 -5.01 -6.48
C LEU A 160 19.12 -6.10 -7.47
N LEU A 161 18.30 -5.68 -8.43
CA LEU A 161 17.89 -6.42 -9.62
C LEU A 161 18.47 -5.68 -10.84
N TYR A 162 19.22 -6.36 -11.66
CA TYR A 162 19.82 -5.77 -12.87
C TYR A 162 20.07 -6.84 -13.94
N VAL A 163 20.24 -6.39 -15.16
CA VAL A 163 20.66 -7.22 -16.28
C VAL A 163 22.10 -6.84 -16.61
N ASP A 164 22.98 -7.82 -16.68
CA ASP A 164 24.38 -7.62 -17.06
C ASP A 164 24.57 -7.54 -18.58
N GLN A 165 25.82 -7.44 -19.00
CA GLN A 165 26.16 -7.22 -20.43
C GLN A 165 25.82 -8.42 -21.32
N ASP A 166 25.78 -9.64 -20.80
CA ASP A 166 25.38 -10.85 -21.53
C ASP A 166 23.84 -11.06 -21.55
N GLY A 167 23.10 -10.21 -20.85
CA GLY A 167 21.65 -10.27 -20.75
C GLY A 167 21.13 -11.18 -19.64
N THR A 168 22.00 -11.64 -18.73
CA THR A 168 21.62 -12.41 -17.55
C THR A 168 20.99 -11.49 -16.49
N VAL A 169 19.91 -11.94 -15.87
CA VAL A 169 19.30 -11.23 -14.73
C VAL A 169 19.99 -11.66 -13.46
N ASN A 170 20.51 -10.67 -12.73
CA ASN A 170 21.10 -10.82 -11.41
C ASN A 170 20.14 -10.29 -10.36
N GLN A 171 20.02 -11.03 -9.26
CA GLN A 171 19.22 -10.66 -8.09
C GLN A 171 20.06 -10.85 -6.85
N ASN A 172 20.44 -9.74 -6.23
CA ASN A 172 21.20 -9.76 -4.99
C ASN A 172 20.26 -9.96 -3.78
N THR A 173 20.77 -10.63 -2.75
CA THR A 173 20.01 -10.81 -1.51
C THR A 173 19.79 -9.46 -0.81
N PRO A 174 18.54 -9.11 -0.43
CA PRO A 174 18.29 -7.92 0.34
C PRO A 174 18.84 -8.04 1.77
N LYS A 175 19.16 -6.92 2.39
CA LYS A 175 19.45 -6.86 3.83
C LYS A 175 18.17 -6.74 4.64
N ASP A 176 18.26 -7.08 5.91
CA ASP A 176 17.21 -6.81 6.88
C ASP A 176 17.01 -5.31 7.10
N TRP A 177 15.84 -4.94 7.63
CA TRP A 177 15.51 -3.57 8.00
C TRP A 177 16.45 -3.03 9.10
N ASP A 178 16.90 -1.78 8.93
CA ASP A 178 17.62 -1.04 9.97
C ASP A 178 16.75 0.13 10.45
N GLU A 179 16.22 0.03 11.67
CA GLU A 179 15.24 0.98 12.21
C GLU A 179 15.76 2.43 12.29
N LYS A 180 17.09 2.64 12.28
CA LYS A 180 17.63 4.00 12.27
C LYS A 180 17.19 4.81 11.04
N TYR A 181 16.96 4.14 9.90
CA TYR A 181 16.49 4.79 8.66
C TYR A 181 14.98 5.00 8.65
N LEU A 182 14.23 4.37 9.58
CA LEU A 182 12.78 4.52 9.71
C LEU A 182 12.38 5.66 10.66
N ARG A 183 13.32 6.24 11.42
CA ARG A 183 13.04 7.27 12.44
C ARG A 183 12.67 8.62 11.87
N LYS A 184 13.20 8.97 10.68
CA LYS A 184 13.04 10.30 10.09
C LYS A 184 12.30 10.24 8.77
N VAL A 185 11.26 11.06 8.65
CA VAL A 185 10.52 11.27 7.42
C VAL A 185 10.35 12.76 7.18
N ARG A 186 10.74 13.24 6.02
CA ARG A 186 10.42 14.58 5.56
C ARG A 186 9.06 14.57 4.87
N TRP A 187 8.17 15.42 5.34
CA TRP A 187 6.80 15.54 4.79
C TRP A 187 6.64 16.72 3.83
N ASP A 188 7.69 17.53 3.67
CA ASP A 188 7.75 18.69 2.77
C ASP A 188 8.47 18.42 1.44
N ASN A 189 8.69 17.16 1.11
CA ASN A 189 9.39 16.72 -0.10
C ASN A 189 8.48 16.10 -1.16
N ILE A 190 7.15 16.19 -1.01
CA ILE A 190 6.17 15.67 -1.96
C ILE A 190 5.54 16.79 -2.78
N TYR A 191 5.48 16.57 -4.08
CA TYR A 191 4.94 17.49 -5.07
C TYR A 191 3.87 16.79 -5.91
N ILE A 192 2.87 17.55 -6.34
CA ILE A 192 1.85 17.07 -7.27
C ILE A 192 1.99 17.79 -8.61
N LEU A 193 1.69 17.09 -9.70
CA LEU A 193 1.62 17.69 -11.01
C LEU A 193 0.34 18.53 -11.15
N LYS A 194 0.52 19.84 -11.37
CA LYS A 194 -0.57 20.76 -11.68
C LYS A 194 -0.36 21.32 -13.08
N ARG A 195 -1.17 20.85 -14.04
CA ARG A 195 -0.96 21.10 -15.48
C ARG A 195 0.43 20.59 -15.88
N ASP A 196 1.33 21.46 -16.30
CA ASP A 196 2.68 21.12 -16.79
C ASP A 196 3.79 21.46 -15.78
N ALA A 197 3.46 21.76 -14.53
CA ALA A 197 4.42 22.11 -13.48
C ALA A 197 4.18 21.32 -12.20
N ILE A 198 5.25 21.09 -11.43
CA ILE A 198 5.11 20.52 -10.10
C ILE A 198 4.89 21.62 -9.05
N ALA A 199 4.02 21.33 -8.10
CA ALA A 199 3.74 22.21 -6.98
C ALA A 199 3.80 21.42 -5.67
N LEU A 200 4.30 22.03 -4.61
CA LEU A 200 4.33 21.41 -3.28
C LEU A 200 2.93 20.93 -2.89
N LEU A 201 2.81 19.69 -2.45
CA LEU A 201 1.57 19.15 -1.89
C LEU A 201 1.55 19.44 -0.39
N ASN A 202 0.61 20.29 0.02
CA ASN A 202 0.35 20.51 1.44
C ASN A 202 -0.49 19.34 1.96
N ILE A 203 0.14 18.41 2.66
CA ILE A 203 -0.54 17.24 3.21
C ILE A 203 -1.36 17.63 4.46
N ASN A 204 -2.52 17.01 4.59
CA ASN A 204 -3.42 17.15 5.74
C ASN A 204 -3.50 15.89 6.60
N MET A 205 -2.92 14.78 6.15
CA MET A 205 -2.82 13.52 6.86
C MET A 205 -1.47 12.88 6.57
N GLY A 206 -0.82 12.34 7.59
CA GLY A 206 0.42 11.58 7.47
C GLY A 206 0.25 10.09 7.75
N GLN A 207 1.36 9.38 7.81
CA GLN A 207 1.41 7.96 8.16
C GLN A 207 2.55 7.74 9.15
N VAL A 208 2.36 6.84 10.11
CA VAL A 208 3.37 6.45 11.11
C VAL A 208 3.48 4.93 11.11
N LEU A 209 4.66 4.42 10.82
CA LEU A 209 4.93 2.99 10.77
C LEU A 209 5.21 2.47 12.19
N GLN A 210 4.40 1.54 12.67
CA GLN A 210 4.58 0.87 13.94
C GLN A 210 4.90 -0.62 13.80
N HIS A 211 4.47 -1.22 12.68
CA HIS A 211 4.65 -2.65 12.43
C HIS A 211 4.84 -2.89 10.93
N ILE A 212 5.78 -3.77 10.57
CA ILE A 212 6.03 -4.17 9.19
C ILE A 212 5.50 -5.59 8.97
N GLY A 213 4.63 -5.74 7.97
CA GLY A 213 3.98 -6.98 7.63
C GLY A 213 2.72 -7.26 8.46
N CYS A 214 2.04 -8.36 8.13
CA CYS A 214 0.77 -8.73 8.75
C CYS A 214 0.90 -9.99 9.61
N PRO A 215 0.57 -9.96 10.92
CA PRO A 215 0.64 -11.14 11.78
C PRO A 215 -0.22 -12.32 11.28
N TYR A 216 -1.32 -12.05 10.57
CA TYR A 216 -2.15 -13.10 9.97
C TYR A 216 -1.42 -13.85 8.86
N ALA A 217 -0.50 -13.18 8.18
CA ALA A 217 0.33 -13.74 7.11
C ALA A 217 1.63 -14.40 7.60
N ALA A 218 1.89 -14.42 8.91
CA ALA A 218 3.12 -15.01 9.46
C ALA A 218 3.23 -16.52 9.27
N ARG A 219 2.12 -17.22 9.01
CA ARG A 219 2.09 -18.70 8.87
C ARG A 219 1.40 -19.08 7.56
N THR A 220 1.97 -20.07 6.88
CA THR A 220 1.34 -20.72 5.73
C THR A 220 0.21 -21.65 6.21
N ARG A 221 -0.90 -21.66 5.48
CA ARG A 221 -2.08 -22.49 5.74
C ARG A 221 -2.55 -23.15 4.45
N ALA A 222 -2.95 -24.41 4.56
CA ALA A 222 -3.68 -25.07 3.48
C ALA A 222 -5.09 -24.46 3.41
N THR A 223 -5.47 -24.04 2.23
CA THR A 223 -6.76 -23.37 1.97
C THR A 223 -7.35 -23.93 0.69
N GLU A 224 -8.66 -24.11 0.67
CA GLU A 224 -9.43 -24.47 -0.53
C GLU A 224 -10.22 -23.25 -0.98
N ILE A 225 -10.09 -22.88 -2.25
CA ILE A 225 -10.80 -21.75 -2.87
C ILE A 225 -11.67 -22.31 -3.98
N ASP A 226 -12.98 -22.02 -3.93
CA ASP A 226 -13.94 -22.49 -4.90
C ASP A 226 -13.64 -21.91 -6.30
N TYR A 227 -14.04 -22.62 -7.34
CA TYR A 227 -14.06 -22.08 -8.70
C TYR A 227 -14.97 -20.85 -8.79
N PRO A 228 -14.70 -19.92 -9.71
CA PRO A 228 -15.59 -18.79 -9.93
C PRO A 228 -16.94 -19.26 -10.49
N VAL A 229 -18.03 -18.60 -10.10
CA VAL A 229 -19.37 -18.97 -10.55
C VAL A 229 -19.56 -18.88 -12.06
N SER A 230 -18.70 -18.12 -12.75
CA SER A 230 -18.70 -18.00 -14.22
C SER A 230 -18.25 -19.27 -14.93
N ILE A 231 -17.59 -20.21 -14.26
CA ILE A 231 -17.21 -21.53 -14.82
C ILE A 231 -18.22 -22.57 -14.34
N GLU A 232 -19.39 -22.61 -14.96
CA GLU A 232 -20.55 -23.41 -14.54
C GLU A 232 -20.24 -24.90 -14.40
N SER A 233 -19.39 -25.44 -15.27
CA SER A 233 -19.00 -26.88 -15.25
C SER A 233 -18.20 -27.28 -14.00
N ARG A 234 -17.68 -26.32 -13.22
CA ARG A 234 -16.81 -26.52 -12.06
C ARG A 234 -17.33 -25.97 -10.75
N GLN A 235 -18.61 -25.53 -10.69
CA GLN A 235 -19.16 -24.86 -9.50
C GLN A 235 -19.06 -25.63 -8.18
N ALA A 236 -18.95 -26.96 -8.22
CA ALA A 236 -18.76 -27.80 -7.03
C ALA A 236 -17.29 -28.12 -6.70
N GLU A 237 -16.35 -27.58 -7.47
CA GLU A 237 -14.92 -27.87 -7.31
C GLU A 237 -14.19 -26.70 -6.62
N SER A 238 -13.08 -27.04 -6.02
CA SER A 238 -12.16 -26.09 -5.38
C SER A 238 -10.71 -26.37 -5.76
N ILE A 239 -9.87 -25.33 -5.59
CA ILE A 239 -8.43 -25.41 -5.78
C ILE A 239 -7.75 -25.36 -4.42
N LYS A 240 -6.88 -26.33 -4.14
CA LYS A 240 -6.07 -26.39 -2.91
C LYS A 240 -4.79 -25.61 -3.08
N LEU A 241 -4.55 -24.68 -2.18
CA LEU A 241 -3.39 -23.80 -2.19
C LEU A 241 -2.76 -23.72 -0.80
N GLN A 242 -1.47 -23.36 -0.78
CA GLN A 242 -0.76 -23.01 0.45
C GLN A 242 -0.63 -21.49 0.52
N LEU A 243 -1.40 -20.84 1.40
CA LEU A 243 -1.51 -19.39 1.45
C LEU A 243 -0.94 -18.80 2.74
N ARG A 244 -0.43 -17.58 2.63
CA ARG A 244 -0.11 -16.70 3.76
C ARG A 244 -1.10 -15.56 3.79
N GLY A 245 -1.82 -15.38 4.92
CA GLY A 245 -2.78 -14.28 5.08
C GLY A 245 -4.07 -14.44 4.28
N CYS A 246 -4.73 -13.33 4.01
CA CYS A 246 -5.92 -13.29 3.16
C CYS A 246 -5.54 -13.59 1.71
N SER A 247 -6.39 -14.32 0.97
CA SER A 247 -6.07 -14.79 -0.38
C SER A 247 -5.87 -13.66 -1.40
N PHE A 248 -6.52 -12.53 -1.21
CA PHE A 248 -6.46 -11.36 -2.09
C PHE A 248 -5.31 -10.39 -1.77
N CYS A 249 -4.68 -10.52 -0.59
CA CYS A 249 -3.73 -9.56 -0.07
C CYS A 249 -2.29 -9.91 -0.52
N ASP A 250 -1.57 -8.92 -1.01
CA ASP A 250 -0.16 -9.02 -1.43
C ASP A 250 0.85 -8.58 -0.34
N VAL A 251 0.39 -8.02 0.78
CA VAL A 251 1.24 -7.52 1.89
C VAL A 251 2.26 -8.56 2.38
N ALA A 252 1.88 -9.84 2.42
CA ALA A 252 2.78 -10.90 2.86
C ALA A 252 3.94 -11.15 1.89
N VAL A 253 3.72 -10.92 0.61
CA VAL A 253 4.73 -11.09 -0.44
C VAL A 253 5.58 -9.83 -0.56
N ASP A 254 4.95 -8.67 -0.50
CA ASP A 254 5.59 -7.37 -0.68
C ASP A 254 6.50 -6.99 0.50
N LYS A 255 6.03 -7.15 1.74
CA LYS A 255 6.75 -6.67 2.95
C LYS A 255 7.30 -7.77 3.84
N GLY A 256 6.90 -9.03 3.61
CA GLY A 256 7.19 -10.11 4.53
C GLY A 256 6.59 -9.88 5.91
N PHE A 257 7.30 -10.34 6.94
CA PHE A 257 6.95 -10.14 8.34
C PHE A 257 8.21 -9.79 9.11
N TYR A 258 8.44 -8.51 9.36
CA TYR A 258 9.52 -8.03 10.22
C TYR A 258 9.09 -7.96 11.69
N GLY A 259 7.90 -7.40 11.96
CA GLY A 259 7.36 -7.27 13.29
C GLY A 259 7.17 -5.82 13.74
N LYS A 260 7.10 -5.65 15.06
CA LYS A 260 6.89 -4.36 15.71
C LYS A 260 8.20 -3.59 15.79
N LEU A 261 8.16 -2.31 15.46
CA LEU A 261 9.27 -1.38 15.63
C LEU A 261 9.39 -0.92 17.08
N ASP A 262 10.59 -0.46 17.45
CA ASP A 262 10.84 0.17 18.75
C ASP A 262 9.98 1.42 18.96
N MET A 263 9.52 1.62 20.17
CA MET A 263 8.68 2.78 20.53
C MET A 263 9.38 4.11 20.23
N GLU A 264 10.69 4.18 20.40
CA GLU A 264 11.49 5.38 20.09
C GLU A 264 11.38 5.72 18.60
N THR A 265 11.51 4.72 17.72
CA THR A 265 11.35 4.87 16.26
C THR A 265 9.97 5.42 15.90
N VAL A 266 8.90 4.89 16.52
CA VAL A 266 7.53 5.36 16.30
C VAL A 266 7.35 6.81 16.76
N ILE A 267 7.87 7.16 17.92
CA ILE A 267 7.80 8.53 18.48
C ILE A 267 8.58 9.53 17.61
N ASP A 268 9.74 9.13 17.10
CA ASP A 268 10.54 9.98 16.21
C ASP A 268 9.80 10.27 14.90
N GLN A 269 9.11 9.28 14.32
CA GLN A 269 8.24 9.50 13.15
C GLN A 269 7.09 10.47 13.48
N ILE A 270 6.44 10.33 14.65
CA ILE A 270 5.39 11.25 15.10
C ILE A 270 5.94 12.69 15.24
N ARG A 271 7.15 12.86 15.76
CA ARG A 271 7.80 14.18 15.85
C ARG A 271 8.00 14.83 14.48
N CYS A 272 8.27 14.02 13.45
CA CYS A 272 8.45 14.49 12.08
C CYS A 272 7.17 14.97 11.41
N LEU A 273 5.98 14.53 11.86
CA LEU A 273 4.70 14.96 11.27
C LEU A 273 4.58 16.49 11.28
N PRO A 274 3.99 17.08 10.23
CA PRO A 274 3.67 18.49 10.21
C PRO A 274 2.75 18.90 11.37
N GLN A 275 2.81 20.19 11.73
CA GLN A 275 1.88 20.76 12.68
C GLN A 275 0.74 21.48 11.97
N ALA A 276 -0.48 21.28 12.46
CA ALA A 276 -1.65 22.07 12.08
C ALA A 276 -1.58 23.47 12.72
N GLN A 277 -2.51 24.35 12.31
CA GLN A 277 -2.54 25.75 12.81
C GLN A 277 -2.73 25.85 14.32
N ASP A 278 -3.34 24.87 14.95
CA ASP A 278 -3.56 24.80 16.41
C ASP A 278 -2.34 24.26 17.18
N GLY A 279 -1.22 24.01 16.49
CA GLY A 279 0.02 23.52 17.08
C GLY A 279 0.04 22.02 17.38
N ARG A 280 -1.03 21.29 17.07
CA ARG A 280 -1.06 19.82 17.15
C ARG A 280 -0.48 19.21 15.87
N LYS A 281 0.00 17.97 15.96
CA LYS A 281 0.37 17.18 14.78
C LYS A 281 -0.87 16.93 13.91
N ILE A 282 -0.72 16.97 12.58
CA ILE A 282 -1.82 16.60 11.67
C ILE A 282 -2.29 15.17 11.96
N PRO A 283 -3.53 14.81 11.58
CA PRO A 283 -4.00 13.43 11.61
C PRO A 283 -3.03 12.47 10.94
N PHE A 284 -2.91 11.25 11.46
CA PHE A 284 -2.10 10.23 10.82
C PHE A 284 -2.72 8.83 10.92
N GLU A 285 -2.45 8.02 9.93
CA GLU A 285 -2.73 6.59 9.96
C GLU A 285 -1.58 5.85 10.66
N LEU A 286 -1.91 5.05 11.67
CA LEU A 286 -0.96 4.18 12.34
C LEU A 286 -0.85 2.87 11.55
N ILE A 287 0.25 2.73 10.81
CA ILE A 287 0.52 1.54 9.99
C ILE A 287 0.90 0.37 10.90
N ASN A 288 -0.10 -0.39 11.23
CA ASN A 288 -0.03 -1.62 12.02
C ASN A 288 -1.34 -2.39 11.81
N GLU A 289 -1.26 -3.62 11.33
CA GLU A 289 -2.43 -4.45 11.07
C GLU A 289 -3.19 -4.87 12.35
N ASN A 290 -2.55 -4.78 13.52
CA ASN A 290 -3.15 -5.04 14.83
C ASN A 290 -2.72 -4.00 15.87
N PRO A 291 -3.18 -2.73 15.77
CA PRO A 291 -2.67 -1.62 16.57
C PRO A 291 -3.14 -1.61 18.02
N LEU A 292 -4.31 -2.21 18.33
CA LEU A 292 -4.99 -2.04 19.62
C LEU A 292 -4.17 -2.46 20.84
N PRO A 293 -3.43 -3.60 20.85
CA PRO A 293 -2.62 -3.99 22.00
C PRO A 293 -1.53 -2.98 22.35
N ASN A 294 -1.07 -2.19 21.40
CA ASN A 294 0.02 -1.24 21.56
C ASN A 294 -0.48 0.20 21.80
N LEU A 295 -1.74 0.48 21.57
CA LEU A 295 -2.30 1.83 21.62
C LEU A 295 -2.20 2.49 23.01
N PRO A 296 -2.47 1.80 24.14
CA PRO A 296 -2.31 2.39 25.48
C PRO A 296 -0.87 2.86 25.76
N ASP A 297 0.13 2.04 25.37
CA ASP A 297 1.54 2.36 25.57
C ASP A 297 1.99 3.52 24.69
N LEU A 298 1.52 3.56 23.43
CA LEU A 298 1.78 4.67 22.52
C LEU A 298 1.26 5.99 23.08
N LEU A 299 0.01 6.03 23.55
CA LEU A 299 -0.58 7.25 24.13
C LEU A 299 0.14 7.69 25.40
N ARG A 300 0.59 6.75 26.23
CA ARG A 300 1.38 7.05 27.42
C ARG A 300 2.72 7.69 27.05
N GLU A 301 3.42 7.15 26.05
CA GLU A 301 4.71 7.70 25.63
C GLU A 301 4.53 9.05 24.92
N VAL A 302 3.50 9.23 24.08
CA VAL A 302 3.11 10.51 23.48
C VAL A 302 2.91 11.59 24.55
N HIS A 303 2.18 11.26 25.62
CA HIS A 303 1.96 12.17 26.75
C HIS A 303 3.26 12.52 27.48
N LYS A 304 4.09 11.53 27.78
CA LYS A 304 5.39 11.68 28.46
C LYS A 304 6.34 12.58 27.66
N GLN A 305 6.29 12.50 26.33
CA GLN A 305 7.10 13.29 25.41
C GLN A 305 6.50 14.68 25.12
N GLY A 306 5.36 15.02 25.70
CA GLY A 306 4.68 16.31 25.49
C GLY A 306 4.17 16.54 24.06
N LEU A 307 3.99 15.48 23.27
CA LEU A 307 3.50 15.58 21.92
C LEU A 307 2.00 15.82 21.89
N LYS A 308 1.57 16.80 21.10
CA LYS A 308 0.15 17.14 20.93
C LYS A 308 -0.35 16.56 19.61
N LEU A 309 -1.24 15.58 19.66
CA LEU A 309 -1.83 14.94 18.49
C LEU A 309 -3.27 15.44 18.28
N SER A 310 -3.71 15.48 17.04
CA SER A 310 -5.11 15.77 16.70
C SER A 310 -5.93 14.47 16.60
N GLN A 311 -5.46 13.52 15.78
CA GLN A 311 -6.21 12.31 15.47
C GLN A 311 -5.26 11.15 15.11
N ILE A 312 -5.65 9.93 15.50
CA ILE A 312 -5.01 8.68 15.12
C ILE A 312 -6.03 7.83 14.36
N ASN A 313 -5.70 7.46 13.12
CA ASN A 313 -6.50 6.57 12.29
C ASN A 313 -5.99 5.14 12.44
N LEU A 314 -6.91 4.20 12.65
CA LEU A 314 -6.60 2.79 12.86
C LEU A 314 -7.27 1.94 11.80
N THR A 315 -6.46 1.09 11.14
CA THR A 315 -6.92 0.08 10.20
C THR A 315 -6.66 -1.29 10.80
N LEU A 316 -7.66 -2.18 10.85
CA LEU A 316 -7.50 -3.51 11.42
C LEU A 316 -8.59 -4.49 10.97
N ARG A 317 -8.41 -5.76 11.33
CA ARG A 317 -9.38 -6.83 11.09
C ARG A 317 -10.51 -6.80 12.13
N ALA A 318 -11.71 -7.25 11.77
CA ALA A 318 -12.86 -7.30 12.68
C ALA A 318 -12.63 -8.20 13.92
N ASP A 319 -11.97 -9.35 13.74
CA ASP A 319 -11.64 -10.25 14.85
C ASP A 319 -10.59 -9.66 15.81
N TRP A 320 -9.64 -8.90 15.29
CA TRP A 320 -8.66 -8.19 16.14
C TRP A 320 -9.26 -6.98 16.83
N PHE A 321 -10.24 -6.32 16.22
CA PHE A 321 -11.01 -5.30 16.92
C PHE A 321 -11.73 -5.90 18.14
N ILE A 322 -12.43 -7.04 17.97
CA ILE A 322 -13.13 -7.71 19.06
C ILE A 322 -12.15 -8.11 20.18
N SER A 323 -11.05 -8.78 19.83
CA SER A 323 -10.06 -9.23 20.83
C SER A 323 -9.29 -8.10 21.49
N GLY A 324 -9.09 -6.99 20.78
CA GLY A 324 -8.37 -5.80 21.28
C GLY A 324 -9.25 -4.75 21.97
N LEU A 325 -10.57 -4.96 22.06
CA LEU A 325 -11.52 -3.97 22.57
C LEU A 325 -11.18 -3.43 23.97
N GLN A 326 -10.67 -4.28 24.86
CA GLN A 326 -10.28 -3.85 26.20
C GLN A 326 -9.09 -2.88 26.17
N HIS A 327 -8.11 -3.09 25.29
CA HIS A 327 -7.01 -2.14 25.11
C HIS A 327 -7.50 -0.79 24.59
N LEU A 328 -8.47 -0.82 23.64
CA LEU A 328 -9.08 0.42 23.15
C LEU A 328 -9.85 1.15 24.25
N ARG A 329 -10.67 0.46 25.04
CA ARG A 329 -11.36 1.05 26.20
C ARG A 329 -10.38 1.63 27.24
N GLN A 330 -9.23 1.01 27.42
CA GLN A 330 -8.15 1.52 28.28
C GLN A 330 -7.49 2.77 27.70
N ALA A 331 -7.36 2.85 26.38
CA ALA A 331 -6.70 3.95 25.68
C ALA A 331 -7.58 5.21 25.56
N LEU A 332 -8.89 5.06 25.35
CA LEU A 332 -9.80 6.17 25.06
C LEU A 332 -9.89 7.25 26.16
N PRO A 333 -9.89 6.94 27.48
CA PRO A 333 -9.84 7.98 28.50
C PRO A 333 -8.56 8.83 28.44
N ALA A 334 -7.41 8.21 28.16
CA ALA A 334 -6.14 8.93 27.99
C ALA A 334 -6.15 9.79 26.72
N ALA A 335 -6.71 9.28 25.63
CA ALA A 335 -6.92 10.03 24.40
C ALA A 335 -7.83 11.24 24.65
N ALA A 336 -8.94 11.07 25.36
CA ALA A 336 -9.86 12.15 25.72
C ALA A 336 -9.18 13.25 26.55
N ALA A 337 -8.41 12.87 27.58
CA ALA A 337 -7.66 13.81 28.40
C ALA A 337 -6.62 14.61 27.60
N ALA A 338 -6.06 14.03 26.55
CA ALA A 338 -5.09 14.67 25.65
C ALA A 338 -5.76 15.39 24.44
N GLY A 339 -7.09 15.34 24.30
CA GLY A 339 -7.81 15.91 23.16
C GLY A 339 -7.54 15.19 21.84
N ILE A 340 -7.18 13.91 21.88
CA ILE A 340 -6.87 13.07 20.71
C ILE A 340 -8.13 12.34 20.27
N TYR A 341 -8.48 12.48 19.00
CA TYR A 341 -9.55 11.69 18.37
C TYR A 341 -9.01 10.37 17.83
N VAL A 342 -9.72 9.27 18.05
CA VAL A 342 -9.37 7.95 17.49
C VAL A 342 -10.40 7.57 16.46
N LEU A 343 -9.98 7.41 15.20
CA LEU A 343 -10.84 6.99 14.12
C LEU A 343 -10.54 5.53 13.76
N LEU A 344 -11.52 4.65 13.87
CA LEU A 344 -11.48 3.33 13.23
C LEU A 344 -11.70 3.53 11.72
N SER A 345 -10.64 3.94 11.02
CA SER A 345 -10.71 4.42 9.65
C SER A 345 -11.06 3.33 8.65
N SER A 346 -10.60 2.10 8.92
CA SER A 346 -10.97 0.96 8.08
C SER A 346 -10.96 -0.34 8.89
N ILE A 347 -12.12 -0.99 8.94
CA ILE A 347 -12.26 -2.37 9.44
C ILE A 347 -12.47 -3.26 8.23
N GLY A 348 -11.62 -4.28 8.08
CA GLY A 348 -11.72 -5.22 6.97
C GLY A 348 -12.85 -6.23 7.18
N PHE A 349 -14.07 -5.87 6.84
CA PHE A 349 -15.21 -6.79 6.81
C PHE A 349 -15.20 -7.66 5.56
N GLU A 350 -14.86 -7.10 4.43
CA GLU A 350 -14.73 -7.62 3.07
C GLU A 350 -16.04 -8.17 2.48
N SER A 351 -16.83 -8.95 3.21
CA SER A 351 -18.13 -9.47 2.78
C SER A 351 -19.06 -9.75 3.95
N PHE A 352 -20.36 -9.88 3.64
CA PHE A 352 -21.41 -10.34 4.55
C PHE A 352 -22.03 -11.67 4.07
N ASP A 353 -21.22 -12.49 3.40
CA ASP A 353 -21.51 -13.89 3.05
C ASP A 353 -20.31 -14.76 3.45
N ASP A 354 -20.60 -15.89 4.13
CA ASP A 354 -19.56 -16.77 4.67
C ASP A 354 -18.81 -17.56 3.59
N THR A 355 -19.41 -17.81 2.44
CA THR A 355 -18.73 -18.44 1.29
C THR A 355 -17.67 -17.52 0.71
N ILE A 356 -18.00 -16.26 0.52
CA ILE A 356 -17.06 -15.25 0.04
C ILE A 356 -15.93 -15.06 1.06
N LEU A 357 -16.25 -14.90 2.36
CA LEU A 357 -15.23 -14.75 3.41
C LEU A 357 -14.27 -15.94 3.49
N ARG A 358 -14.77 -17.16 3.29
CA ARG A 358 -13.95 -18.39 3.22
C ARG A 358 -13.00 -18.34 2.03
N ASN A 359 -13.47 -18.02 0.84
CA ASN A 359 -12.67 -17.93 -0.37
C ASN A 359 -11.63 -16.80 -0.32
N LEU A 360 -11.97 -15.69 0.33
CA LEU A 360 -11.01 -14.63 0.66
C LEU A 360 -10.00 -15.02 1.74
N ASN A 361 -10.08 -16.25 2.27
CA ASN A 361 -9.25 -16.74 3.39
C ASN A 361 -9.20 -15.74 4.56
N LYS A 362 -10.31 -15.07 4.82
CA LYS A 362 -10.37 -14.04 5.85
C LYS A 362 -10.29 -14.63 7.27
N GLY A 363 -10.72 -15.90 7.45
CA GLY A 363 -10.66 -16.61 8.73
C GLY A 363 -11.65 -16.08 9.77
N ILE A 364 -12.69 -15.37 9.33
CA ILE A 364 -13.79 -14.84 10.17
C ILE A 364 -15.12 -15.16 9.49
N SER A 365 -16.21 -15.14 10.28
CA SER A 365 -17.57 -15.34 9.79
C SER A 365 -18.36 -14.02 9.73
N VAL A 366 -19.49 -14.04 9.03
CA VAL A 366 -20.45 -12.92 9.03
C VAL A 366 -20.89 -12.58 10.45
N GLU A 367 -21.13 -13.59 11.31
CA GLU A 367 -21.48 -13.38 12.71
C GLU A 367 -20.42 -12.55 13.46
N LYS A 368 -19.13 -12.84 13.23
CA LYS A 368 -17.99 -12.07 13.78
C LYS A 368 -17.99 -10.64 13.28
N ASN A 369 -18.24 -10.42 12.00
CA ASN A 369 -18.35 -9.07 11.45
C ASN A 369 -19.49 -8.29 12.13
N ILE A 370 -20.68 -8.91 12.28
CA ILE A 370 -21.81 -8.28 12.97
C ILE A 370 -21.53 -8.04 14.46
N GLN A 371 -20.83 -8.96 15.11
CA GLN A 371 -20.37 -8.74 16.51
C GLN A 371 -19.47 -7.50 16.61
N ALA A 372 -18.50 -7.36 15.71
CA ALA A 372 -17.62 -6.19 15.68
C ALA A 372 -18.41 -4.89 15.49
N ILE A 373 -19.35 -4.86 14.54
CA ILE A 373 -20.19 -3.69 14.26
C ILE A 373 -21.03 -3.29 15.48
N ARG A 374 -21.63 -4.24 16.18
CA ARG A 374 -22.40 -3.96 17.40
C ARG A 374 -21.50 -3.35 18.48
N LEU A 375 -20.30 -3.89 18.66
CA LEU A 375 -19.33 -3.38 19.62
C LEU A 375 -18.80 -1.99 19.24
N MET A 376 -18.63 -1.70 17.94
CA MET A 376 -18.26 -0.34 17.49
C MET A 376 -19.37 0.67 17.81
N ARG A 377 -20.63 0.34 17.55
CA ARG A 377 -21.78 1.18 17.88
C ARG A 377 -21.88 1.42 19.39
N GLN A 378 -21.76 0.37 20.18
CA GLN A 378 -21.74 0.46 21.65
C GLN A 378 -20.58 1.34 22.14
N LEU A 379 -19.38 1.15 21.59
CA LEU A 379 -18.21 1.95 21.97
C LEU A 379 -18.39 3.43 21.64
N LYS A 380 -19.07 3.76 20.55
CA LYS A 380 -19.43 5.13 20.19
C LYS A 380 -20.42 5.75 21.17
N GLU A 381 -21.37 4.98 21.70
CA GLU A 381 -22.28 5.44 22.76
C GLU A 381 -21.53 5.70 24.08
N GLU A 382 -20.55 4.84 24.42
CA GLU A 382 -19.70 4.99 25.61
C GLU A 382 -18.75 6.21 25.51
N PHE A 383 -18.23 6.50 24.31
CA PHE A 383 -17.21 7.53 24.04
C PHE A 383 -17.57 8.43 22.83
N PRO A 384 -18.66 9.18 22.88
CA PRO A 384 -19.24 9.84 21.70
C PRO A 384 -18.33 10.86 21.03
N ASN A 385 -17.43 11.51 21.77
CA ASN A 385 -16.54 12.56 21.27
C ASN A 385 -15.10 12.11 21.03
N GLN A 386 -14.72 10.90 21.41
CA GLN A 386 -13.34 10.41 21.36
C GLN A 386 -13.09 9.39 20.28
N ILE A 387 -14.14 8.67 19.83
CA ILE A 387 -14.01 7.66 18.80
C ILE A 387 -14.96 7.92 17.63
N GLY A 388 -14.47 7.64 16.42
CA GLY A 388 -15.25 7.57 15.19
C GLY A 388 -15.10 6.23 14.52
N TYR A 389 -16.11 5.82 13.77
CA TYR A 389 -16.09 4.60 12.97
C TYR A 389 -17.01 4.67 11.75
N SER A 390 -17.93 5.62 11.70
CA SER A 390 -18.92 5.65 10.63
C SER A 390 -18.36 6.31 9.36
N THR A 391 -18.96 5.99 8.22
CA THR A 391 -18.64 6.62 6.94
C THR A 391 -18.84 8.14 6.98
N LYS A 392 -19.77 8.65 7.80
CA LYS A 392 -19.99 10.09 8.03
C LYS A 392 -18.85 10.75 8.79
N GLU A 393 -18.06 9.98 9.53
CA GLU A 393 -16.90 10.45 10.30
C GLU A 393 -15.59 10.26 9.52
N GLY A 394 -15.65 9.79 8.29
CA GLY A 394 -14.50 9.58 7.41
C GLY A 394 -13.94 8.15 7.43
N ALA A 395 -14.64 7.18 8.02
CA ALA A 395 -14.25 5.78 7.89
C ALA A 395 -14.62 5.22 6.51
N ASN A 396 -13.79 4.31 6.01
CA ASN A 396 -14.01 3.58 4.77
C ASN A 396 -13.71 2.09 5.00
N HIS A 397 -14.72 1.35 5.43
CA HIS A 397 -14.57 -0.05 5.77
C HIS A 397 -14.44 -0.93 4.54
N GLY A 398 -13.65 -2.02 4.64
CA GLY A 398 -13.48 -2.96 3.56
C GLY A 398 -14.80 -3.65 3.18
N PHE A 399 -15.22 -3.48 1.93
CA PHE A 399 -16.32 -4.20 1.32
C PHE A 399 -16.00 -4.48 -0.16
N ILE A 400 -15.80 -5.76 -0.48
CA ILE A 400 -15.40 -6.23 -1.80
C ILE A 400 -16.63 -6.78 -2.52
N HIS A 401 -17.05 -6.11 -3.60
CA HIS A 401 -18.16 -6.52 -4.45
C HIS A 401 -18.09 -5.77 -5.80
N PRO A 402 -18.24 -6.46 -6.96
CA PRO A 402 -18.44 -7.90 -7.11
C PRO A 402 -17.17 -8.73 -6.83
N THR A 403 -17.39 -10.02 -6.56
CA THR A 403 -16.37 -11.05 -6.38
C THR A 403 -16.51 -12.18 -7.40
N ALA A 404 -15.57 -13.11 -7.41
CA ALA A 404 -15.62 -14.31 -8.26
C ALA A 404 -16.74 -15.29 -7.88
N TRP A 405 -17.28 -15.17 -6.67
CA TRP A 405 -18.22 -16.13 -6.08
C TRP A 405 -19.62 -15.54 -5.85
N ASP A 406 -19.91 -14.41 -6.46
CA ASP A 406 -21.25 -13.80 -6.39
C ASP A 406 -22.25 -14.64 -7.19
N SER A 407 -23.20 -15.20 -6.47
CA SER A 407 -24.35 -15.93 -6.96
C SER A 407 -25.64 -15.25 -6.49
N LYS A 408 -26.78 -15.64 -7.03
CA LYS A 408 -28.08 -15.13 -6.54
C LYS A 408 -28.28 -15.38 -5.04
N GLU A 409 -27.74 -16.48 -4.52
CA GLU A 409 -27.84 -16.83 -3.10
C GLU A 409 -26.95 -15.95 -2.24
N THR A 410 -25.64 -15.79 -2.61
CA THR A 410 -24.69 -14.93 -1.88
C THR A 410 -25.15 -13.49 -1.88
N GLU A 411 -25.62 -12.97 -3.02
CA GLU A 411 -26.20 -11.63 -3.11
C GLU A 411 -27.42 -11.45 -2.19
N ALA A 412 -28.34 -12.42 -2.18
CA ALA A 412 -29.50 -12.38 -1.30
C ALA A 412 -29.10 -12.39 0.19
N ASN A 413 -28.09 -13.19 0.57
CA ASN A 413 -27.55 -13.24 1.93
C ASN A 413 -26.91 -11.90 2.34
N ILE A 414 -26.10 -11.29 1.46
CA ILE A 414 -25.50 -9.99 1.66
C ILE A 414 -26.59 -8.92 1.87
N GLN A 415 -27.55 -8.82 0.95
CA GLN A 415 -28.63 -7.83 1.02
C GLN A 415 -29.50 -8.00 2.27
N LYS A 416 -29.83 -9.24 2.62
CA LYS A 416 -30.54 -9.56 3.86
C LYS A 416 -29.79 -9.08 5.09
N THR A 417 -28.48 -9.32 5.14
CA THR A 417 -27.64 -8.91 6.27
C THR A 417 -27.52 -7.38 6.33
N ILE A 418 -27.31 -6.72 5.21
CA ILE A 418 -27.24 -5.25 5.11
C ILE A 418 -28.54 -4.63 5.66
N TYR A 419 -29.69 -5.13 5.22
CA TYR A 419 -30.99 -4.63 5.64
C TYR A 419 -31.26 -4.91 7.14
N LEU A 420 -31.04 -6.15 7.59
CA LEU A 420 -31.33 -6.57 8.97
C LEU A 420 -30.54 -5.77 10.02
N TYR A 421 -29.31 -5.40 9.68
CA TYR A 421 -28.42 -4.69 10.60
C TYR A 421 -28.24 -3.20 10.28
N GLY A 422 -28.93 -2.70 9.24
CA GLY A 422 -28.89 -1.29 8.83
C GLY A 422 -27.49 -0.80 8.45
N LEU A 423 -26.69 -1.66 7.79
CA LEU A 423 -25.25 -1.39 7.55
C LEU A 423 -25.02 -0.21 6.61
N GLN A 424 -25.99 0.13 5.75
CA GLN A 424 -25.93 1.30 4.87
C GLN A 424 -25.93 2.64 5.60
N ASN A 425 -26.27 2.67 6.89
CA ASN A 425 -26.39 3.91 7.64
C ASN A 425 -25.04 4.44 8.17
N ASP A 426 -24.08 3.54 8.41
CA ASP A 426 -22.85 3.87 9.13
C ASP A 426 -21.59 3.07 8.70
N ILE A 427 -21.76 1.88 8.09
CA ILE A 427 -20.68 0.93 7.83
C ILE A 427 -20.27 0.90 6.36
N LEU A 428 -21.26 0.75 5.47
CA LEU A 428 -20.95 0.53 4.07
C LEU A 428 -20.46 1.82 3.40
N PRO A 429 -19.37 1.75 2.61
CA PRO A 429 -18.93 2.87 1.81
C PRO A 429 -19.99 3.20 0.73
N PRO A 430 -19.97 4.43 0.19
CA PRO A 430 -20.90 4.82 -0.90
C PRO A 430 -20.80 3.94 -2.14
N HIS A 431 -19.59 3.39 -2.37
CA HIS A 431 -19.31 2.48 -3.49
C HIS A 431 -18.50 1.28 -3.00
N SER A 432 -18.90 0.09 -3.39
CA SER A 432 -18.11 -1.13 -3.19
C SER A 432 -16.87 -1.11 -4.10
N THR A 433 -15.84 -1.82 -3.67
CA THR A 433 -14.65 -2.04 -4.49
C THR A 433 -14.73 -3.44 -5.09
N PRO A 434 -14.70 -3.60 -6.42
CA PRO A 434 -14.67 -4.92 -7.04
C PRO A 434 -13.41 -5.67 -6.62
N LEU A 435 -13.47 -7.00 -6.68
CA LEU A 435 -12.31 -7.83 -6.38
C LEU A 435 -11.17 -7.51 -7.36
N ILE A 436 -10.05 -7.10 -6.81
CA ILE A 436 -8.78 -6.89 -7.54
C ILE A 436 -7.85 -8.03 -7.15
N ILE A 437 -7.45 -8.82 -8.14
CA ILE A 437 -6.54 -9.95 -7.95
C ILE A 437 -5.14 -9.49 -8.35
N HIS A 438 -4.27 -9.35 -7.37
CA HIS A 438 -2.85 -9.11 -7.58
C HIS A 438 -2.14 -10.42 -7.92
N HIS A 439 -1.27 -10.40 -8.93
CA HIS A 439 -0.55 -11.61 -9.34
C HIS A 439 0.30 -12.22 -8.24
N ALA A 440 0.82 -11.41 -7.32
CA ALA A 440 1.59 -11.86 -6.18
C ALA A 440 0.74 -12.38 -5.01
N SER A 441 -0.59 -12.23 -5.07
CA SER A 441 -1.48 -12.72 -4.02
C SER A 441 -1.82 -14.20 -4.19
N GLY A 442 -2.39 -14.82 -3.16
CA GLY A 442 -2.89 -16.19 -3.25
C GLY A 442 -3.98 -16.38 -4.31
N LEU A 443 -4.79 -15.34 -4.58
CA LEU A 443 -5.74 -15.38 -5.69
C LEU A 443 -5.02 -15.30 -7.05
N GLY A 444 -3.83 -14.73 -7.11
CA GLY A 444 -3.00 -14.80 -8.32
C GLY A 444 -2.58 -16.24 -8.63
N ASP A 445 -2.18 -17.02 -7.60
CA ASP A 445 -1.90 -18.45 -7.75
C ASP A 445 -3.17 -19.22 -8.15
N TRP A 446 -4.30 -18.90 -7.53
CA TRP A 446 -5.59 -19.50 -7.84
C TRP A 446 -6.00 -19.30 -9.30
N ILE A 447 -5.87 -18.07 -9.83
CA ILE A 447 -6.16 -17.76 -11.23
C ILE A 447 -5.23 -18.54 -12.18
N ARG A 448 -3.91 -18.58 -11.90
CA ARG A 448 -2.96 -19.32 -12.74
C ARG A 448 -3.30 -20.79 -12.81
N GLU A 449 -3.74 -21.37 -11.70
CA GLU A 449 -4.15 -22.79 -11.66
C GLU A 449 -5.43 -23.03 -12.47
N ILE A 450 -6.42 -22.11 -12.41
CA ILE A 450 -7.63 -22.17 -13.25
C ILE A 450 -7.26 -22.09 -14.72
N GLU A 451 -6.47 -21.10 -15.10
CA GLU A 451 -6.04 -20.91 -16.49
C GLU A 451 -5.33 -22.15 -17.05
N HIS A 452 -4.48 -22.76 -16.22
CA HIS A 452 -3.79 -24.00 -16.61
C HIS A 452 -4.75 -25.18 -16.77
N ARG A 453 -5.70 -25.38 -15.85
CA ARG A 453 -6.64 -26.52 -15.90
C ARG A 453 -7.67 -26.37 -17.01
N GLU A 454 -8.23 -25.17 -17.17
CA GLU A 454 -9.33 -24.92 -18.07
C GLU A 454 -8.86 -24.42 -19.46
N GLN A 455 -7.55 -24.23 -19.67
CA GLN A 455 -6.96 -23.71 -20.91
C GLN A 455 -7.61 -22.41 -21.36
N LEU A 456 -7.88 -21.51 -20.42
CA LEU A 456 -8.47 -20.20 -20.64
C LEU A 456 -7.54 -19.08 -20.10
N TRP A 457 -7.90 -17.84 -20.38
CA TRP A 457 -7.08 -16.70 -20.02
C TRP A 457 -7.93 -15.55 -19.53
N PHE A 458 -7.68 -15.07 -18.30
CA PHE A 458 -8.35 -13.88 -17.77
C PHE A 458 -7.67 -12.61 -18.27
N LYS A 459 -8.47 -11.57 -18.53
CA LYS A 459 -7.96 -10.26 -18.93
C LYS A 459 -7.17 -9.62 -17.80
N ARG A 460 -5.99 -9.10 -18.15
CA ARG A 460 -5.07 -8.44 -17.21
C ARG A 460 -4.95 -6.96 -17.48
N PHE A 461 -4.65 -6.23 -16.41
CA PHE A 461 -4.29 -4.83 -16.43
C PHE A 461 -2.94 -4.70 -15.69
N GLY A 462 -1.84 -4.86 -16.43
CA GLY A 462 -0.53 -5.02 -15.82
C GLY A 462 -0.48 -6.26 -14.92
N SER A 463 -0.06 -6.08 -13.68
CA SER A 463 0.05 -7.13 -12.67
C SER A 463 -1.23 -7.40 -11.89
N ILE A 464 -2.40 -6.98 -12.39
CA ILE A 464 -3.69 -7.23 -11.75
C ILE A 464 -4.74 -7.78 -12.71
N ILE A 465 -5.74 -8.45 -12.14
CA ILE A 465 -6.99 -8.82 -12.79
C ILE A 465 -8.12 -8.11 -12.05
N GLY A 466 -8.91 -7.33 -12.77
CA GLY A 466 -10.09 -6.68 -12.23
C GLY A 466 -11.32 -7.55 -12.47
N TRP A 467 -11.99 -7.97 -11.39
CA TRP A 467 -13.11 -8.90 -11.53
C TRP A 467 -14.33 -8.29 -12.23
N TRP A 468 -14.45 -6.97 -12.28
CA TRP A 468 -15.53 -6.28 -12.99
C TRP A 468 -15.60 -6.56 -14.50
N GLU A 469 -14.52 -7.02 -15.11
CA GLU A 469 -14.48 -7.34 -16.55
C GLU A 469 -14.38 -8.83 -16.85
N SER A 470 -13.89 -9.64 -15.91
CA SER A 470 -13.54 -11.04 -16.13
C SER A 470 -14.71 -11.94 -16.58
N PRO A 471 -15.94 -11.79 -16.06
CA PRO A 471 -17.06 -12.65 -16.46
C PRO A 471 -17.50 -12.48 -17.91
N HIS A 472 -17.10 -11.41 -18.56
CA HIS A 472 -17.55 -11.05 -19.90
C HIS A 472 -16.56 -11.42 -21.02
N HIS A 473 -15.40 -12.01 -20.66
CA HIS A 473 -14.30 -12.24 -21.59
C HIS A 473 -13.70 -13.66 -21.51
N LEU A 474 -14.45 -14.60 -20.97
CA LEU A 474 -14.13 -16.03 -21.04
C LEU A 474 -14.56 -16.62 -22.37
#